data_6b6ca47400fbdd55944833daa21c87f2
#
_entry.id   6b6ca47400fbdd55944833daa21c87f2
#
_cell.length_a   1.000
_cell.length_b   1.000
_cell.length_c   1.000
_cell.angle_alpha   90.00
_cell.angle_beta   90.00
_cell.angle_gamma   90.00
#
_symmetry.space_group_name_H-M   'P 1'
#
loop_
_entity.id
_entity.type
_entity.pdbx_description
1 polymer ?
#
loop_
_entity_poly.entity_id
_entity_poly.type
_entity_poly.pdbx_seq_one_letter_code
_entity_poly.pdbx_strand_id
1 'polypeptide(L)'
;MMLGLKMYYTPHIHNYSCMIAALPDMGNVAGIGMNFLVRKLKAKLFAEIFAYWPPYVNYSNGLIDYTQASYKFYSVDSKNMIIFTGDFNPADPIRLYEIAHEVIRMAEKLNINIIYSMGAALKQNMISTPINNPIYIVTNNKDILESTKEYNNLITYNGQGQILGFNGLILGLAKEQAIDALCLLAEIDNPNVIQPKTAQLILSVLTQILKIKLLDMSELEEEEKRKNFMQQQVNYFEKVIQEEKSPGIA
;
A
#
# COMPACT_ATOMS: atom_id res chain seq x y z
N MET A 1 8.69 0.47 24.74
CA MET A 1 9.30 0.66 23.84
C MET A 1 9.58 0.52 22.75
N MET A 2 10.02 0.03 21.96
CA MET A 2 11.00 0.92 21.37
C MET A 2 11.06 0.72 19.89
N LEU A 3 10.62 1.71 19.14
CA LEU A 3 11.05 1.87 17.76
C LEU A 3 12.45 2.49 17.78
N GLY A 4 13.34 1.96 16.96
CA GLY A 4 14.64 2.58 16.68
C GLY A 4 14.59 3.28 15.34
N LEU A 5 14.73 4.60 15.30
CA LEU A 5 14.91 5.34 14.06
C LEU A 5 16.42 5.44 13.76
N LYS A 6 16.82 4.95 12.58
CA LYS A 6 18.17 5.10 12.06
C LYS A 6 18.15 5.99 10.83
N MET A 7 18.88 7.09 10.89
CA MET A 7 19.11 7.96 9.74
C MET A 7 20.44 7.59 9.07
N TYR A 8 20.43 7.38 7.77
CA TYR A 8 21.64 7.11 6.99
C TYR A 8 22.25 8.39 6.44
N TYR A 9 21.39 9.33 6.03
CA TYR A 9 21.78 10.68 5.63
C TYR A 9 20.57 11.62 5.78
N THR A 10 20.83 12.90 5.78
CA THR A 10 19.76 13.91 5.71
C THR A 10 19.49 14.21 4.24
N PRO A 11 18.25 14.11 3.76
CA PRO A 11 17.90 14.48 2.39
C PRO A 11 18.30 15.92 2.10
N HIS A 12 18.84 16.17 0.90
CA HIS A 12 19.37 17.49 0.50
C HIS A 12 18.29 18.56 0.30
N ILE A 13 17.05 18.14 0.07
CA ILE A 13 15.90 19.03 -0.13
C ILE A 13 15.25 19.27 1.24
N HIS A 14 15.09 20.52 1.59
CA HIS A 14 14.47 20.88 2.88
C HIS A 14 12.94 20.88 2.84
N ASN A 15 12.34 21.03 1.63
CA ASN A 15 10.89 21.07 1.46
C ASN A 15 10.49 20.10 0.35
N TYR A 16 10.07 18.89 0.73
CA TYR A 16 9.46 17.97 -0.20
C TYR A 16 7.99 18.33 -0.40
N SER A 17 7.50 18.24 -1.62
CA SER A 17 6.12 18.60 -1.94
C SER A 17 5.10 17.61 -1.38
N CYS A 18 5.45 16.33 -1.33
CA CYS A 18 4.55 15.28 -0.88
C CYS A 18 5.28 14.05 -0.33
N MET A 19 4.53 13.24 0.40
CA MET A 19 4.92 11.90 0.82
C MET A 19 3.92 10.88 0.30
N ILE A 20 4.40 9.75 -0.22
CA ILE A 20 3.57 8.57 -0.45
C ILE A 20 3.86 7.61 0.70
N ALA A 21 2.85 7.27 1.51
CA ALA A 21 3.01 6.44 2.69
C ALA A 21 1.97 5.34 2.72
N ALA A 22 2.40 4.09 2.55
CA ALA A 22 1.53 2.93 2.64
C ALA A 22 2.30 1.68 3.09
N LEU A 23 1.62 0.82 3.84
CA LEU A 23 2.11 -0.49 4.26
C LEU A 23 1.33 -1.60 3.56
N PRO A 24 1.92 -2.81 3.43
CA PRO A 24 1.25 -3.97 2.87
C PRO A 24 -0.13 -4.19 3.48
N ASP A 25 -1.09 -4.54 2.66
CA ASP A 25 -2.50 -4.67 3.00
C ASP A 25 -3.14 -5.95 2.41
N MET A 26 -4.46 -6.03 2.39
CA MET A 26 -5.19 -7.14 1.77
C MET A 26 -4.81 -7.28 0.30
N GLY A 27 -4.53 -8.52 -0.13
CA GLY A 27 -4.05 -8.77 -1.48
C GLY A 27 -2.70 -8.13 -1.81
N ASN A 28 -2.01 -7.58 -0.80
CA ASN A 28 -0.72 -6.90 -0.92
C ASN A 28 -0.71 -5.77 -1.97
N VAL A 29 -1.84 -5.12 -2.17
CA VAL A 29 -2.00 -4.07 -3.19
C VAL A 29 -1.04 -2.90 -2.94
N ALA A 30 -1.05 -2.38 -1.71
CA ALA A 30 -0.15 -1.29 -1.32
C ALA A 30 1.32 -1.74 -1.35
N GLY A 31 1.64 -2.93 -0.83
CA GLY A 31 3.01 -3.43 -0.83
C GLY A 31 3.60 -3.58 -2.23
N ILE A 32 2.84 -4.14 -3.18
CA ILE A 32 3.24 -4.23 -4.59
C ILE A 32 3.46 -2.84 -5.18
N GLY A 33 2.48 -1.93 -4.98
CA GLY A 33 2.54 -0.58 -5.52
C GLY A 33 3.72 0.23 -4.98
N MET A 34 3.95 0.18 -3.68
CA MET A 34 5.06 0.90 -3.03
C MET A 34 6.43 0.38 -3.47
N ASN A 35 6.61 -0.95 -3.51
CA ASN A 35 7.85 -1.57 -3.98
C ASN A 35 8.12 -1.24 -5.46
N PHE A 36 7.07 -1.20 -6.28
CA PHE A 36 7.17 -0.77 -7.67
C PHE A 36 7.67 0.68 -7.77
N LEU A 37 7.07 1.62 -7.02
CA LEU A 37 7.47 3.02 -7.03
C LEU A 37 8.92 3.20 -6.57
N VAL A 38 9.34 2.54 -5.49
CA VAL A 38 10.72 2.59 -4.99
C VAL A 38 11.72 2.20 -6.08
N ARG A 39 11.45 1.11 -6.80
CA ARG A 39 12.35 0.62 -7.88
C ARG A 39 12.32 1.54 -9.10
N LYS A 40 11.14 1.84 -9.64
CA LYS A 40 11.00 2.60 -10.91
C LYS A 40 11.44 4.05 -10.79
N LEU A 41 11.25 4.65 -9.63
CA LEU A 41 11.70 6.01 -9.36
C LEU A 41 13.15 6.07 -8.84
N LYS A 42 13.82 4.92 -8.69
CA LYS A 42 15.19 4.81 -8.15
C LYS A 42 15.33 5.57 -6.83
N ALA A 43 14.34 5.38 -5.96
CA ALA A 43 14.27 6.05 -4.68
C ALA A 43 15.45 5.66 -3.77
N LYS A 44 16.02 6.61 -3.05
CA LYS A 44 17.20 6.41 -2.20
C LYS A 44 16.79 6.28 -0.75
N LEU A 45 17.11 5.15 -0.12
CA LEU A 45 16.90 4.93 1.31
C LEU A 45 17.69 5.95 2.13
N PHE A 46 17.02 6.71 3.01
CA PHE A 46 17.69 7.68 3.85
C PHE A 46 17.42 7.50 5.36
N ALA A 47 16.32 6.84 5.73
CA ALA A 47 16.01 6.54 7.11
C ALA A 47 15.23 5.22 7.22
N GLU A 48 15.35 4.57 8.37
CA GLU A 48 14.71 3.30 8.65
C GLU A 48 14.25 3.25 10.11
N ILE A 49 13.03 2.77 10.32
CA ILE A 49 12.48 2.45 11.63
C ILE A 49 12.59 0.95 11.82
N PHE A 50 13.31 0.54 12.87
CA PHE A 50 13.36 -0.85 13.30
C PHE A 50 12.30 -1.06 14.39
N ALA A 51 11.41 -1.99 14.15
CA ALA A 51 10.47 -2.45 15.17
C ALA A 51 10.95 -3.79 15.70
N TYR A 52 11.08 -3.91 17.04
CA TYR A 52 11.34 -5.22 17.70
C TYR A 52 10.06 -6.07 17.67
N TRP A 53 9.63 -6.40 16.48
CA TRP A 53 8.41 -7.12 16.15
C TRP A 53 8.61 -7.83 14.81
N PRO A 54 8.04 -9.02 14.56
CA PRO A 54 7.24 -9.84 15.49
C PRO A 54 8.12 -10.57 16.53
N PRO A 55 7.55 -11.02 17.66
CA PRO A 55 8.30 -11.64 18.75
C PRO A 55 8.59 -13.13 18.46
N TYR A 56 9.15 -13.43 17.31
CA TYR A 56 9.56 -14.79 16.94
C TYR A 56 10.82 -14.74 16.07
N VAL A 57 11.45 -15.86 15.92
CA VAL A 57 12.55 -16.08 14.97
C VAL A 57 12.13 -17.13 13.94
N ASN A 58 12.59 -16.96 12.73
CA ASN A 58 12.49 -18.02 11.73
C ASN A 58 13.64 -19.02 11.91
N TYR A 59 13.46 -20.24 11.46
CA TYR A 59 14.56 -21.19 11.35
C TYR A 59 14.46 -21.98 10.06
N SER A 60 15.60 -22.31 9.49
CA SER A 60 15.73 -23.17 8.33
C SER A 60 16.92 -24.11 8.52
N ASN A 61 16.71 -25.41 8.30
CA ASN A 61 17.74 -26.42 8.47
C ASN A 61 18.48 -26.38 9.83
N GLY A 62 17.73 -26.04 10.91
CA GLY A 62 18.28 -25.93 12.28
C GLY A 62 19.02 -24.63 12.58
N LEU A 63 19.14 -23.72 11.64
CA LEU A 63 19.75 -22.40 11.82
C LEU A 63 18.67 -21.33 12.01
N ILE A 64 18.90 -20.44 12.98
CA ILE A 64 18.02 -19.31 13.27
C ILE A 64 18.28 -18.20 12.25
N ASP A 65 17.21 -17.66 11.69
CA ASP A 65 17.18 -16.39 10.98
C ASP A 65 16.32 -15.39 11.77
N TYR A 66 16.96 -14.33 12.25
CA TYR A 66 16.29 -13.26 12.98
C TYR A 66 16.37 -11.97 12.20
N THR A 67 15.29 -11.68 11.49
CA THR A 67 15.13 -10.41 10.78
C THR A 67 14.10 -9.56 11.50
N GLN A 68 14.52 -8.39 11.95
CA GLN A 68 13.61 -7.40 12.53
C GLN A 68 12.75 -6.79 11.44
N ALA A 69 11.49 -6.46 11.76
CA ALA A 69 10.65 -5.67 10.88
C ALA A 69 11.26 -4.29 10.64
N SER A 70 11.26 -3.87 9.41
CA SER A 70 11.80 -2.59 9.01
C SER A 70 10.79 -1.77 8.21
N TYR A 71 10.78 -0.47 8.49
CA TYR A 71 9.96 0.51 7.81
C TYR A 71 10.87 1.60 7.29
N LYS A 72 10.80 1.88 6.00
CA LYS A 72 11.82 2.58 5.26
C LYS A 72 11.32 3.88 4.66
N PHE A 73 12.12 4.93 4.81
CA PHE A 73 11.92 6.21 4.15
C PHE A 73 12.91 6.36 3.00
N TYR A 74 12.38 6.63 1.82
CA TYR A 74 13.16 6.87 0.62
C TYR A 74 12.92 8.28 0.12
N SER A 75 13.97 8.94 -0.39
CA SER A 75 13.85 10.19 -1.13
C SER A 75 13.86 9.96 -2.64
N VAL A 76 13.04 10.74 -3.34
CA VAL A 76 13.03 10.87 -4.80
C VAL A 76 13.26 12.35 -5.11
N ASP A 77 14.52 12.78 -5.02
CA ASP A 77 14.90 14.19 -5.12
C ASP A 77 14.47 14.80 -6.45
N SER A 78 14.57 14.05 -7.56
CA SER A 78 14.15 14.47 -8.90
C SER A 78 12.65 14.75 -9.02
N LYS A 79 11.85 14.31 -8.05
CA LYS A 79 10.40 14.50 -7.99
C LYS A 79 9.95 15.27 -6.76
N ASN A 80 10.90 15.70 -5.94
CA ASN A 80 10.61 16.41 -4.69
C ASN A 80 9.62 15.65 -3.80
N MET A 81 9.85 14.35 -3.62
CA MET A 81 8.90 13.41 -3.02
C MET A 81 9.60 12.44 -2.06
N ILE A 82 8.89 12.06 -1.00
CA ILE A 82 9.28 10.99 -0.08
C ILE A 82 8.37 9.77 -0.30
N ILE A 83 8.94 8.58 -0.17
CA ILE A 83 8.21 7.32 -0.15
C ILE A 83 8.47 6.64 1.19
N PHE A 84 7.41 6.24 1.90
CA PHE A 84 7.47 5.44 3.11
C PHE A 84 6.74 4.11 2.90
N THR A 85 7.43 3.01 3.19
CA THR A 85 6.86 1.67 3.17
C THR A 85 7.57 0.76 4.17
N GLY A 86 7.09 -0.46 4.34
CA GLY A 86 7.66 -1.42 5.29
C GLY A 86 7.31 -2.86 4.93
N ASP A 87 7.80 -3.79 5.76
CA ASP A 87 7.69 -5.22 5.48
C ASP A 87 6.26 -5.75 5.66
N PHE A 88 5.48 -5.18 6.61
CA PHE A 88 4.09 -5.55 6.85
C PHE A 88 3.32 -4.47 7.64
N ASN A 89 2.01 -4.61 7.71
CA ASN A 89 1.13 -3.75 8.51
C ASN A 89 0.97 -4.39 9.91
N PRO A 90 1.40 -3.72 11.00
CA PRO A 90 1.28 -4.30 12.33
C PRO A 90 -0.16 -4.57 12.72
N ALA A 91 -0.42 -5.77 13.26
CA ALA A 91 -1.72 -6.11 13.82
C ALA A 91 -1.93 -5.51 15.22
N ASP A 92 -0.84 -5.23 15.95
CA ASP A 92 -0.88 -4.59 17.26
C ASP A 92 -1.17 -3.09 17.11
N PRO A 93 -2.29 -2.58 17.65
CA PRO A 93 -2.67 -1.18 17.53
C PRO A 93 -1.60 -0.21 18.09
N ILE A 94 -0.93 -0.57 19.19
CA ILE A 94 0.09 0.29 19.80
C ILE A 94 1.25 0.48 18.83
N ARG A 95 1.73 -0.60 18.22
CA ARG A 95 2.81 -0.56 17.22
C ARG A 95 2.40 0.21 15.97
N LEU A 96 1.16 0.01 15.55
CA LEU A 96 0.62 0.73 14.42
C LEU A 96 0.63 2.24 14.65
N TYR A 97 0.15 2.70 15.82
CA TYR A 97 0.18 4.11 16.19
C TYR A 97 1.61 4.64 16.34
N GLU A 98 2.53 3.90 16.97
CA GLU A 98 3.93 4.31 17.10
C GLU A 98 4.57 4.57 15.73
N ILE A 99 4.39 3.65 14.77
CA ILE A 99 4.93 3.80 13.41
C ILE A 99 4.27 4.97 12.69
N ALA A 100 2.95 5.09 12.75
CA ALA A 100 2.23 6.17 12.10
C ALA A 100 2.66 7.55 12.64
N HIS A 101 2.86 7.69 13.95
CA HIS A 101 3.37 8.92 14.55
C HIS A 101 4.80 9.26 14.10
N GLU A 102 5.69 8.26 13.96
CA GLU A 102 7.03 8.52 13.41
C GLU A 102 6.98 9.00 11.95
N VAL A 103 6.02 8.48 11.16
CA VAL A 103 5.81 8.95 9.78
C VAL A 103 5.33 10.40 9.77
N ILE A 104 4.40 10.77 10.65
CA ILE A 104 3.93 12.15 10.77
C ILE A 104 5.07 13.08 11.22
N ARG A 105 5.85 12.69 12.23
CA ARG A 105 7.02 13.49 12.66
C ARG A 105 8.03 13.71 11.52
N MET A 106 8.23 12.68 10.70
CA MET A 106 9.10 12.81 9.52
C MET A 106 8.48 13.76 8.49
N ALA A 107 7.17 13.69 8.28
CA ALA A 107 6.46 14.60 7.38
C ALA A 107 6.59 16.06 7.83
N GLU A 108 6.37 16.33 9.12
CA GLU A 108 6.56 17.69 9.72
C GLU A 108 8.01 18.15 9.55
N LYS A 109 9.00 17.32 9.90
CA LYS A 109 10.43 17.65 9.80
C LYS A 109 10.86 17.99 8.37
N LEU A 110 10.24 17.39 7.37
CA LEU A 110 10.53 17.59 5.95
C LEU A 110 9.58 18.62 5.30
N ASN A 111 8.69 19.26 6.07
CA ASN A 111 7.69 20.22 5.59
C ASN A 111 6.81 19.64 4.47
N ILE A 112 6.34 18.41 4.65
CA ILE A 112 5.41 17.75 3.71
C ILE A 112 4.05 18.43 3.81
N ASN A 113 3.50 18.84 2.67
CA ASN A 113 2.19 19.49 2.60
C ASN A 113 1.05 18.47 2.45
N ILE A 114 1.32 17.34 1.79
CA ILE A 114 0.30 16.32 1.53
C ILE A 114 0.87 14.91 1.60
N ILE A 115 0.09 13.99 2.21
CA ILE A 115 0.39 12.57 2.27
C ILE A 115 -0.59 11.81 1.38
N TYR A 116 -0.06 11.03 0.43
CA TYR A 116 -0.82 10.07 -0.37
C TYR A 116 -0.70 8.69 0.23
N SER A 117 -1.82 7.98 0.36
CA SER A 117 -1.84 6.57 0.74
C SER A 117 -2.58 5.74 -0.29
N MET A 118 -2.42 4.43 -0.25
CA MET A 118 -3.12 3.52 -1.13
C MET A 118 -3.43 2.20 -0.42
N GLY A 119 -4.46 1.50 -0.90
CA GLY A 119 -4.82 0.21 -0.36
C GLY A 119 -5.92 -0.49 -1.11
N ALA A 120 -6.32 -1.66 -0.58
CA ALA A 120 -7.41 -2.45 -1.10
C ALA A 120 -8.71 -2.19 -0.34
N ALA A 121 -9.84 -2.30 -1.06
CA ALA A 121 -11.18 -2.40 -0.50
C ALA A 121 -11.79 -3.74 -0.92
N LEU A 122 -12.43 -4.45 0.00
CA LEU A 122 -13.17 -5.66 -0.36
C LEU A 122 -14.41 -5.29 -1.15
N LYS A 123 -14.62 -5.99 -2.26
CA LYS A 123 -15.83 -5.83 -3.06
C LYS A 123 -17.06 -6.15 -2.23
N GLN A 124 -17.89 -5.15 -2.04
CA GLN A 124 -19.16 -5.33 -1.36
C GLN A 124 -20.23 -5.70 -2.39
N ASN A 125 -20.88 -6.82 -2.23
CA ASN A 125 -21.94 -7.33 -3.14
C ASN A 125 -23.17 -6.40 -3.28
N MET A 126 -23.17 -5.24 -2.64
CA MET A 126 -24.33 -4.34 -2.54
C MET A 126 -24.19 -3.03 -3.33
N ILE A 127 -23.05 -2.73 -3.93
CA ILE A 127 -22.89 -1.50 -4.71
C ILE A 127 -22.52 -1.88 -6.15
N SER A 128 -23.55 -1.99 -7.00
CA SER A 128 -23.30 -2.03 -8.45
C SER A 128 -22.87 -0.65 -8.92
N THR A 129 -21.59 -0.43 -9.06
CA THR A 129 -21.08 0.75 -9.72
C THR A 129 -21.04 0.50 -11.23
N PRO A 130 -21.40 1.48 -12.07
CA PRO A 130 -21.31 1.33 -13.53
C PRO A 130 -19.85 1.29 -14.01
N ILE A 131 -18.89 1.56 -13.14
CA ILE A 131 -17.46 1.59 -13.45
C ILE A 131 -16.86 0.23 -13.15
N ASN A 132 -16.19 -0.32 -14.14
CA ASN A 132 -15.44 -1.57 -13.99
C ASN A 132 -14.14 -1.26 -13.22
N ASN A 133 -13.89 -1.99 -12.10
CA ASN A 133 -12.76 -1.79 -11.19
C ASN A 133 -12.66 -0.35 -10.64
N PRO A 134 -13.63 0.08 -9.82
CA PRO A 134 -13.64 1.42 -9.27
C PRO A 134 -12.47 1.64 -8.31
N ILE A 135 -11.95 2.87 -8.32
CA ILE A 135 -11.01 3.35 -7.31
C ILE A 135 -11.73 4.38 -6.46
N TYR A 136 -11.85 4.08 -5.17
CA TYR A 136 -12.46 4.99 -4.22
C TYR A 136 -11.42 5.97 -3.69
N ILE A 137 -11.86 7.21 -3.53
CA ILE A 137 -11.06 8.26 -2.94
C ILE A 137 -11.61 8.65 -1.56
N VAL A 138 -10.72 8.76 -0.60
CA VAL A 138 -10.98 9.31 0.72
C VAL A 138 -9.91 10.33 1.07
N THR A 139 -10.31 11.50 1.54
CA THR A 139 -9.39 12.60 1.88
C THR A 139 -9.87 13.36 3.12
N ASN A 140 -8.95 14.03 3.78
CA ASN A 140 -9.25 14.92 4.90
C ASN A 140 -9.50 16.39 4.46
N ASN A 141 -9.39 16.71 3.17
CA ASN A 141 -9.53 18.06 2.62
C ASN A 141 -10.58 18.09 1.49
N LYS A 142 -11.56 19.01 1.58
CA LYS A 142 -12.64 19.15 0.61
C LYS A 142 -12.17 19.64 -0.76
N ASP A 143 -11.19 20.54 -0.78
CA ASP A 143 -10.68 21.11 -2.04
C ASP A 143 -9.96 20.04 -2.87
N ILE A 144 -9.24 19.13 -2.18
CA ILE A 144 -8.64 17.96 -2.81
C ILE A 144 -9.72 17.05 -3.38
N LEU A 145 -10.80 16.80 -2.62
CA LEU A 145 -11.92 15.99 -3.09
C LEU A 145 -12.56 16.58 -4.36
N GLU A 146 -12.76 17.88 -4.41
CA GLU A 146 -13.31 18.56 -5.58
C GLU A 146 -12.36 18.47 -6.78
N SER A 147 -11.06 18.69 -6.59
CA SER A 147 -10.07 18.64 -7.68
C SER A 147 -9.91 17.24 -8.28
N THR A 148 -10.25 16.19 -7.51
CA THR A 148 -10.13 14.81 -8.02
C THR A 148 -11.33 14.35 -8.86
N LYS A 149 -12.42 15.11 -8.91
CA LYS A 149 -13.60 14.81 -9.76
C LYS A 149 -13.28 14.82 -11.26
N GLU A 150 -12.21 15.45 -11.68
CA GLU A 150 -11.74 15.44 -13.08
C GLU A 150 -11.21 14.08 -13.55
N TYR A 151 -10.89 13.16 -12.62
CA TYR A 151 -10.38 11.83 -12.95
C TYR A 151 -11.53 10.84 -13.10
N ASN A 152 -11.81 10.38 -14.31
CA ASN A 152 -12.98 9.57 -14.66
C ASN A 152 -13.09 8.21 -13.94
N ASN A 153 -11.99 7.68 -13.41
CA ASN A 153 -11.95 6.38 -12.74
C ASN A 153 -12.03 6.50 -11.21
N LEU A 154 -12.14 7.71 -10.67
CA LEU A 154 -12.25 7.93 -9.24
C LEU A 154 -13.70 8.09 -8.82
N ILE A 155 -14.04 7.41 -7.75
CA ILE A 155 -15.37 7.48 -7.14
C ILE A 155 -15.24 7.99 -5.71
N THR A 156 -15.96 9.05 -5.39
CA THR A 156 -16.19 9.41 -3.99
C THR A 156 -17.13 8.38 -3.38
N TYR A 157 -16.71 7.73 -2.29
CA TYR A 157 -17.56 6.81 -1.58
C TYR A 157 -18.69 7.58 -0.87
N ASN A 158 -19.92 7.45 -1.37
CA ASN A 158 -21.11 8.07 -0.79
C ASN A 158 -21.65 7.18 0.35
N GLY A 159 -21.08 7.28 1.54
CA GLY A 159 -21.51 6.49 2.69
C GLY A 159 -20.61 6.72 3.91
N GLN A 160 -20.85 5.91 4.92
CA GLN A 160 -20.02 5.86 6.12
C GLN A 160 -19.23 4.55 6.13
N GLY A 161 -17.98 4.60 6.55
CA GLY A 161 -17.12 3.43 6.61
C GLY A 161 -15.88 3.68 7.44
N GLN A 162 -15.05 2.64 7.55
CA GLN A 162 -13.77 2.68 8.25
C GLN A 162 -12.67 2.15 7.32
N ILE A 163 -11.54 2.83 7.31
CA ILE A 163 -10.33 2.35 6.66
C ILE A 163 -9.42 1.83 7.77
N LEU A 164 -9.20 0.53 7.79
CA LEU A 164 -8.41 -0.13 8.83
C LEU A 164 -6.91 -0.11 8.51
N GLY A 165 -6.09 -0.25 9.57
CA GLY A 165 -4.64 -0.34 9.46
C GLY A 165 -3.96 1.00 9.19
N PHE A 166 -2.67 0.93 8.86
CA PHE A 166 -1.83 2.11 8.64
C PHE A 166 -2.40 3.05 7.58
N ASN A 167 -2.85 2.49 6.45
CA ASN A 167 -3.23 3.25 5.26
C ASN A 167 -4.46 4.17 5.50
N GLY A 168 -5.30 3.83 6.48
CA GLY A 168 -6.38 4.71 6.94
C GLY A 168 -5.96 5.61 8.10
N LEU A 169 -5.25 5.05 9.09
CA LEU A 169 -4.83 5.78 10.29
C LEU A 169 -4.00 7.03 9.95
N ILE A 170 -3.11 6.93 8.97
CA ILE A 170 -2.23 8.02 8.57
C ILE A 170 -3.01 9.27 8.10
N LEU A 171 -4.21 9.10 7.49
CA LEU A 171 -5.04 10.23 7.08
C LEU A 171 -5.61 10.99 8.30
N GLY A 172 -6.00 10.23 9.33
CA GLY A 172 -6.52 10.82 10.58
C GLY A 172 -5.44 11.62 11.31
N LEU A 173 -4.26 11.02 11.48
CA LEU A 173 -3.12 11.69 12.13
C LEU A 173 -2.61 12.90 11.33
N ALA A 174 -2.58 12.80 10.00
CA ALA A 174 -2.25 13.93 9.12
C ALA A 174 -3.22 15.10 9.33
N LYS A 175 -4.54 14.80 9.45
CA LYS A 175 -5.55 15.83 9.73
C LYS A 175 -5.32 16.54 11.04
N GLU A 176 -4.91 15.83 12.09
CA GLU A 176 -4.62 16.42 13.40
C GLU A 176 -3.45 17.42 13.35
N GLN A 177 -2.51 17.21 12.42
CA GLN A 177 -1.34 18.07 12.22
C GLN A 177 -1.51 19.06 11.06
N ALA A 178 -2.73 19.27 10.57
CA ALA A 178 -3.03 20.15 9.45
C ALA A 178 -2.23 19.82 8.16
N ILE A 179 -1.87 18.54 7.97
CA ILE A 179 -1.28 18.00 6.76
C ILE A 179 -2.42 17.44 5.91
N ASP A 180 -2.48 17.83 4.65
CA ASP A 180 -3.42 17.26 3.71
C ASP A 180 -3.15 15.77 3.50
N ALA A 181 -4.20 14.97 3.30
CA ALA A 181 -4.03 13.56 3.05
C ALA A 181 -5.13 13.00 2.15
N LEU A 182 -4.73 12.02 1.30
CA LEU A 182 -5.59 11.36 0.34
C LEU A 182 -5.24 9.87 0.26
N CYS A 183 -6.24 9.01 0.33
CA CYS A 183 -6.10 7.57 0.12
C CYS A 183 -6.87 7.12 -1.12
N LEU A 184 -6.22 6.30 -1.95
CA LEU A 184 -6.81 5.60 -3.07
C LEU A 184 -7.04 4.14 -2.69
N LEU A 185 -8.28 3.68 -2.78
CA LEU A 185 -8.68 2.31 -2.44
C LEU A 185 -9.28 1.63 -3.68
N ALA A 186 -8.69 0.54 -4.11
CA ALA A 186 -9.23 -0.23 -5.25
C ALA A 186 -9.85 -1.55 -4.80
N GLU A 187 -10.93 -1.96 -5.49
CA GLU A 187 -11.63 -3.19 -5.15
C GLU A 187 -10.81 -4.44 -5.44
N ILE A 188 -10.91 -5.40 -4.52
CA ILE A 188 -10.40 -6.75 -4.66
C ILE A 188 -11.46 -7.78 -4.29
N ASP A 189 -11.43 -8.92 -4.96
CA ASP A 189 -12.35 -10.04 -4.66
C ASP A 189 -11.80 -10.96 -3.57
N ASN A 190 -10.47 -11.18 -3.53
CA ASN A 190 -9.83 -12.11 -2.60
C ASN A 190 -8.67 -11.43 -1.84
N PRO A 191 -8.82 -11.24 -0.51
CA PRO A 191 -7.79 -10.60 0.31
C PRO A 191 -6.53 -11.45 0.53
N ASN A 192 -6.61 -12.77 0.31
CA ASN A 192 -5.54 -13.72 0.57
C ASN A 192 -4.67 -14.02 -0.66
N VAL A 193 -4.98 -13.43 -1.80
CA VAL A 193 -4.24 -13.62 -3.06
C VAL A 193 -3.70 -12.27 -3.50
N ILE A 194 -2.42 -12.22 -3.87
CA ILE A 194 -1.79 -10.99 -4.37
C ILE A 194 -2.57 -10.41 -5.56
N GLN A 195 -2.63 -9.09 -5.63
CA GLN A 195 -3.45 -8.36 -6.61
C GLN A 195 -2.62 -7.36 -7.45
N PRO A 196 -1.70 -7.82 -8.31
CA PRO A 196 -0.82 -6.94 -9.09
C PRO A 196 -1.57 -6.00 -10.02
N LYS A 197 -2.65 -6.48 -10.67
CA LYS A 197 -3.49 -5.66 -11.53
C LYS A 197 -4.18 -4.53 -10.79
N THR A 198 -4.64 -4.78 -9.57
CA THR A 198 -5.26 -3.76 -8.71
C THR A 198 -4.22 -2.72 -8.30
N ALA A 199 -3.01 -3.14 -7.95
CA ALA A 199 -1.90 -2.23 -7.68
C ALA A 199 -1.57 -1.36 -8.92
N GLN A 200 -1.53 -1.94 -10.11
CA GLN A 200 -1.33 -1.24 -11.38
C GLN A 200 -2.40 -0.15 -11.60
N LEU A 201 -3.67 -0.44 -11.32
CA LEU A 201 -4.77 0.51 -11.46
C LEU A 201 -4.58 1.72 -10.54
N ILE A 202 -4.29 1.50 -9.26
CA ILE A 202 -4.02 2.59 -8.32
C ILE A 202 -2.81 3.42 -8.76
N LEU A 203 -1.72 2.76 -9.16
CA LEU A 203 -0.51 3.44 -9.61
C LEU A 203 -0.77 4.30 -10.84
N SER A 204 -1.62 3.86 -11.77
CA SER A 204 -1.97 4.64 -12.96
C SER A 204 -2.65 5.95 -12.59
N VAL A 205 -3.57 5.93 -11.62
CA VAL A 205 -4.25 7.12 -11.12
C VAL A 205 -3.32 7.99 -10.27
N LEU A 206 -2.57 7.39 -9.35
CA LEU A 206 -1.64 8.10 -8.49
C LEU A 206 -0.58 8.87 -9.29
N THR A 207 -0.03 8.24 -10.34
CA THR A 207 0.96 8.91 -11.21
C THR A 207 0.35 10.06 -12.01
N GLN A 208 -0.94 10.00 -12.37
CA GLN A 208 -1.65 11.12 -12.98
C GLN A 208 -1.82 12.28 -11.99
N ILE A 209 -2.31 12.01 -10.77
CA ILE A 209 -2.46 13.02 -9.71
C ILE A 209 -1.11 13.70 -9.41
N LEU A 210 -0.04 12.92 -9.31
CA LEU A 210 1.32 13.42 -9.04
C LEU A 210 2.00 14.05 -10.26
N LYS A 211 1.35 14.04 -11.44
CA LYS A 211 1.91 14.52 -12.72
C LYS A 211 3.28 13.88 -13.03
N ILE A 212 3.44 12.60 -12.69
CA ILE A 212 4.62 11.80 -13.01
C ILE A 212 4.39 11.19 -14.39
N LYS A 213 5.42 11.21 -15.25
CA LYS A 213 5.36 10.50 -16.53
C LYS A 213 4.96 9.05 -16.31
N LEU A 214 4.06 8.54 -17.14
CA LEU A 214 3.59 7.16 -17.08
C LEU A 214 4.79 6.20 -17.00
N LEU A 215 4.80 5.39 -15.95
CA LEU A 215 5.83 4.38 -15.71
C LEU A 215 5.50 3.13 -16.53
N ASP A 216 6.53 2.44 -17.02
CA ASP A 216 6.34 1.12 -17.61
C ASP A 216 5.94 0.11 -16.53
N MET A 217 4.70 -0.38 -16.62
CA MET A 217 4.08 -1.30 -15.66
C MET A 217 3.98 -2.74 -16.18
N SER A 218 4.69 -3.09 -17.25
CA SER A 218 4.67 -4.43 -17.87
C SER A 218 5.02 -5.54 -16.88
N GLU A 219 5.89 -5.30 -15.92
CA GLU A 219 6.23 -6.26 -14.87
C GLU A 219 5.03 -6.66 -14.00
N LEU A 220 4.10 -5.72 -13.72
CA LEU A 220 2.88 -6.01 -12.96
C LEU A 220 1.88 -6.82 -13.78
N GLU A 221 1.84 -6.61 -15.09
CA GLU A 221 1.04 -7.42 -16.01
C GLU A 221 1.57 -8.86 -16.09
N GLU A 222 2.88 -9.03 -16.12
CA GLU A 222 3.51 -10.36 -16.10
C GLU A 222 3.27 -11.07 -14.76
N GLU A 223 3.35 -10.35 -13.64
CA GLU A 223 3.06 -10.90 -12.33
C GLU A 223 1.59 -11.33 -12.21
N GLU A 224 0.66 -10.57 -12.75
CA GLU A 224 -0.76 -10.94 -12.85
C GLU A 224 -0.96 -12.19 -13.69
N LYS A 225 -0.29 -12.33 -14.83
CA LYS A 225 -0.34 -13.53 -15.67
C LYS A 225 0.17 -14.76 -14.91
N ARG A 226 1.28 -14.63 -14.19
CA ARG A 226 1.83 -15.72 -13.36
C ARG A 226 0.86 -16.13 -12.26
N LYS A 227 0.28 -15.17 -11.55
CA LYS A 227 -0.75 -15.44 -10.54
C LYS A 227 -1.92 -16.23 -11.13
N ASN A 228 -2.48 -15.77 -12.24
CA ASN A 228 -3.62 -16.40 -12.89
C ASN A 228 -3.30 -17.82 -13.35
N PHE A 229 -2.11 -18.06 -13.90
CA PHE A 229 -1.65 -19.38 -14.26
C PHE A 229 -1.57 -20.32 -13.05
N MET A 230 -0.95 -19.87 -11.94
CA MET A 230 -0.88 -20.67 -10.71
C MET A 230 -2.27 -20.98 -10.15
N GLN A 231 -3.18 -20.01 -10.16
CA GLN A 231 -4.56 -20.23 -9.71
C GLN A 231 -5.30 -21.28 -10.56
N GLN A 232 -5.10 -21.25 -11.87
CA GLN A 232 -5.67 -22.27 -12.76
C GLN A 232 -5.13 -23.66 -12.44
N GLN A 233 -3.85 -23.80 -12.15
CA GLN A 233 -3.25 -25.08 -11.76
C GLN A 233 -3.85 -25.59 -10.43
N VAL A 234 -3.96 -24.74 -9.42
CA VAL A 234 -4.57 -25.10 -8.14
C VAL A 234 -6.02 -25.55 -8.34
N ASN A 235 -6.82 -24.78 -9.08
CA ASN A 235 -8.22 -25.15 -9.35
C ASN A 235 -8.34 -26.48 -10.14
N TYR A 236 -7.41 -26.76 -11.03
CA TYR A 236 -7.36 -28.04 -11.75
C TYR A 236 -7.07 -29.21 -10.79
N PHE A 237 -6.06 -29.08 -9.93
CA PHE A 237 -5.75 -30.13 -8.94
C PHE A 237 -6.90 -30.34 -7.94
N GLU A 238 -7.56 -29.28 -7.49
CA GLU A 238 -8.71 -29.39 -6.59
C GLU A 238 -9.86 -30.17 -7.26
N LYS A 239 -10.13 -29.94 -8.55
CA LYS A 239 -11.14 -30.68 -9.30
C LYS A 239 -10.78 -32.16 -9.41
N VAL A 240 -9.55 -32.50 -9.76
CA VAL A 240 -9.07 -33.87 -9.84
C VAL A 240 -9.22 -34.60 -8.51
N ILE A 241 -8.84 -33.97 -7.42
CA ILE A 241 -8.98 -34.53 -6.05
C ILE A 241 -10.45 -34.74 -5.68
N GLN A 242 -11.36 -33.84 -6.09
CA GLN A 242 -12.78 -33.98 -5.83
C GLN A 242 -13.39 -35.11 -6.66
N GLU A 243 -13.00 -35.26 -7.91
CA GLU A 243 -13.44 -36.36 -8.80
C GLU A 243 -12.99 -37.73 -8.28
N GLU A 244 -11.73 -37.83 -7.78
CA GLU A 244 -11.22 -39.08 -7.19
C GLU A 244 -11.92 -39.45 -5.85
N LYS A 245 -12.44 -38.45 -5.12
CA LYS A 245 -13.18 -38.68 -3.88
C LYS A 245 -14.66 -38.95 -4.07
N SER A 246 -15.22 -38.80 -5.28
CA SER A 246 -16.59 -39.15 -5.56
C SER A 246 -16.71 -40.67 -5.60
N PRO A 247 -17.44 -41.33 -4.68
CA PRO A 247 -17.63 -42.78 -4.74
C PRO A 247 -18.39 -43.09 -6.00
N GLY A 248 -17.76 -43.89 -6.90
CA GLY A 248 -18.46 -44.42 -8.04
C GLY A 248 -19.69 -45.17 -7.56
N ILE A 249 -20.85 -44.73 -8.01
CA ILE A 249 -22.10 -45.47 -7.80
C ILE A 249 -21.99 -46.75 -8.66
N ALA A 250 -21.75 -47.86 -8.01
CA ALA A 250 -21.88 -49.18 -8.62
C ALA A 250 -23.33 -49.62 -8.54
#